data_5eef48747c7b06c6a7efaab33127a00d
#
_entry.id   5eef48747c7b06c6a7efaab33127a00d
#
_cell.length_a   1.000
_cell.length_b   1.000
_cell.length_c   1.000
_cell.angle_alpha   90.00
_cell.angle_beta   90.00
_cell.angle_gamma   90.00
#
_symmetry.space_group_name_H-M   'P 1'
#
loop_
_entity.id
_entity.type
_entity.pdbx_description
1 polymer ?
#
loop_
_entity_poly.entity_id
_entity_poly.type
_entity_poly.pdbx_seq_one_letter_code
_entity_poly.pdbx_strand_id
1 'polypeptide(L)'
;WKPKSIKDSGNAGWHRDSQYWPFWGNDGLFTAWIALSNVSTSSGPVRFIPGSNHWKDIDGLDFFNKDLISQEKILKDNYGNIKIVDALLSAGQVSIHSSHTYHSSGANLDETPRVGMVVHFCTDRAIRQRVTGSNSTYLDQLKDASISPFIFGGDP
;
A
#
# COMPACT_ATOMS: atom_id res chain seq x y z
N TRP A 1 7.77 -10.34 2.94
CA TRP A 1 7.81 -11.46 3.86
C TRP A 1 7.40 -11.01 5.26
N LYS A 2 6.36 -11.64 5.82
CA LYS A 2 5.84 -11.34 7.16
C LYS A 2 5.86 -12.64 7.99
N PRO A 3 6.87 -12.83 8.86
CA PRO A 3 6.93 -13.97 9.76
C PRO A 3 5.83 -13.87 10.82
N LYS A 4 5.64 -14.93 11.61
CA LYS A 4 4.80 -14.86 12.81
C LYS A 4 5.25 -13.67 13.68
N SER A 5 4.30 -12.85 14.07
CA SER A 5 4.57 -11.63 14.84
C SER A 5 4.31 -11.85 16.32
N ILE A 6 5.06 -11.13 17.16
CA ILE A 6 4.79 -11.02 18.58
C ILE A 6 3.99 -9.74 18.77
N LYS A 7 2.73 -9.84 19.17
CA LYS A 7 1.81 -8.70 19.33
C LYS A 7 1.76 -7.85 18.05
N ASP A 8 1.78 -6.55 18.19
CA ASP A 8 1.63 -5.58 17.09
C ASP A 8 2.93 -5.30 16.31
N SER A 9 4.05 -5.98 16.65
CA SER A 9 5.34 -5.70 16.02
C SER A 9 5.35 -5.88 14.50
N GLY A 10 4.48 -6.75 13.97
CA GLY A 10 4.33 -6.98 12.55
C GLY A 10 3.31 -6.08 11.84
N ASN A 11 2.66 -5.13 12.55
CA ASN A 11 1.69 -4.25 11.94
C ASN A 11 2.34 -3.30 10.92
N ALA A 12 1.60 -3.01 9.85
CA ALA A 12 1.80 -1.84 9.01
C ALA A 12 0.62 -0.90 9.23
N GLY A 13 0.89 0.33 9.65
CA GLY A 13 -0.12 1.32 9.99
C GLY A 13 -1.03 1.68 8.82
N TRP A 14 -2.13 2.35 9.10
CA TRP A 14 -3.02 2.88 8.09
C TRP A 14 -2.34 4.00 7.31
N HIS A 15 -2.26 3.87 6.01
CA HIS A 15 -1.56 4.80 5.14
C HIS A 15 -2.12 4.76 3.72
N ARG A 16 -1.67 5.70 2.90
CA ARG A 16 -1.75 5.70 1.45
C ARG A 16 -0.35 5.57 0.90
N ASP A 17 -0.14 4.80 -0.17
CA ASP A 17 1.16 4.72 -0.84
C ASP A 17 1.63 6.09 -1.32
N SER A 18 0.69 6.91 -1.81
CA SER A 18 0.94 8.26 -2.30
C SER A 18 1.58 9.21 -1.27
N GLN A 19 1.47 8.93 0.03
CA GLN A 19 2.14 9.72 1.08
C GLN A 19 3.68 9.62 0.99
N TYR A 20 4.19 8.56 0.37
CA TYR A 20 5.62 8.24 0.31
C TYR A 20 6.20 8.35 -1.09
N TRP A 21 5.37 8.55 -2.10
CA TRP A 21 5.79 8.58 -3.50
C TRP A 21 5.96 9.99 -4.04
N PRO A 22 6.96 10.25 -4.88
CA PRO A 22 7.23 11.58 -5.43
C PRO A 22 6.35 11.90 -6.64
N PHE A 23 5.03 11.75 -6.50
CA PHE A 23 4.06 12.04 -7.55
C PHE A 23 2.95 12.96 -7.05
N TRP A 24 2.36 13.73 -7.97
CA TRP A 24 1.19 14.57 -7.72
C TRP A 24 -0.10 13.90 -8.19
N GLY A 25 -1.21 14.22 -7.52
CA GLY A 25 -2.54 13.80 -7.94
C GLY A 25 -2.85 12.33 -7.69
N ASN A 26 -4.07 11.96 -8.05
CA ASN A 26 -4.66 10.67 -7.72
C ASN A 26 -4.65 9.68 -8.89
N ASP A 27 -4.30 10.16 -10.08
CA ASP A 27 -4.44 9.39 -11.30
C ASP A 27 -3.13 8.71 -11.69
N GLY A 28 -3.26 7.50 -12.19
CA GLY A 28 -2.16 6.81 -12.84
C GLY A 28 -1.19 6.08 -11.93
N LEU A 29 -1.46 5.99 -10.63
CA LEU A 29 -0.62 5.26 -9.68
C LEU A 29 -1.43 4.16 -9.00
N PHE A 30 -0.93 2.92 -9.03
CA PHE A 30 -1.57 1.80 -8.35
C PHE A 30 -0.57 0.73 -7.95
N THR A 31 -0.98 -0.09 -7.00
CA THR A 31 -0.19 -1.19 -6.46
C THR A 31 -0.89 -2.52 -6.73
N ALA A 32 -0.15 -3.50 -7.24
CA ALA A 32 -0.53 -4.90 -7.24
C ALA A 32 0.19 -5.62 -6.11
N TRP A 33 -0.58 -6.24 -5.23
CA TRP A 33 -0.08 -7.10 -4.18
C TRP A 33 -0.38 -8.56 -4.54
N ILE A 34 0.67 -9.33 -4.81
CA ILE A 34 0.62 -10.70 -5.31
C ILE A 34 0.88 -11.65 -4.14
N ALA A 35 -0.07 -12.54 -3.86
CA ALA A 35 0.08 -13.55 -2.82
C ALA A 35 1.02 -14.67 -3.29
N LEU A 36 2.16 -14.84 -2.63
CA LEU A 36 3.09 -15.96 -2.84
C LEU A 36 2.86 -17.12 -1.83
N SER A 37 2.04 -16.88 -0.82
CA SER A 37 1.49 -17.88 0.11
C SER A 37 0.01 -17.61 0.28
N ASN A 38 -0.74 -18.56 0.82
CA ASN A 38 -2.13 -18.31 1.18
C ASN A 38 -2.23 -17.23 2.25
N VAL A 39 -3.24 -16.37 2.13
CA VAL A 39 -3.52 -15.26 3.03
C VAL A 39 -4.84 -15.51 3.71
N SER A 40 -4.79 -15.80 5.01
CA SER A 40 -5.94 -16.00 5.90
C SER A 40 -6.22 -14.74 6.72
N THR A 41 -7.33 -14.76 7.46
CA THR A 41 -7.66 -13.68 8.42
C THR A 41 -6.64 -13.53 9.54
N SER A 42 -5.95 -14.59 9.91
CA SER A 42 -4.93 -14.63 10.98
C SER A 42 -3.52 -14.36 10.49
N SER A 43 -3.24 -14.48 9.19
CA SER A 43 -1.91 -14.25 8.63
C SER A 43 -1.54 -12.77 8.45
N GLY A 44 -2.37 -11.84 8.94
CA GLY A 44 -2.18 -10.40 8.78
C GLY A 44 -2.41 -9.95 7.34
N PRO A 45 -3.61 -10.14 6.77
CA PRO A 45 -3.94 -9.72 5.43
C PRO A 45 -3.77 -8.20 5.24
N VAL A 46 -3.62 -7.77 4.00
CA VAL A 46 -3.79 -6.36 3.68
C VAL A 46 -5.26 -6.01 3.83
N ARG A 47 -5.54 -4.91 4.53
CA ARG A 47 -6.88 -4.43 4.86
C ARG A 47 -7.12 -3.13 4.14
N PHE A 48 -8.25 -2.99 3.47
CA PHE A 48 -8.60 -1.82 2.69
C PHE A 48 -9.86 -1.14 3.21
N ILE A 49 -9.94 0.17 3.00
CA ILE A 49 -11.19 0.93 3.13
C ILE A 49 -11.70 1.23 1.71
N PRO A 50 -12.69 0.49 1.20
CA PRO A 50 -13.22 0.72 -0.15
C PRO A 50 -13.74 2.15 -0.32
N GLY A 51 -13.40 2.80 -1.46
CA GLY A 51 -13.79 4.16 -1.78
C GLY A 51 -12.95 5.27 -1.11
N SER A 52 -12.03 4.92 -0.22
CA SER A 52 -11.19 5.91 0.48
C SER A 52 -10.18 6.62 -0.42
N ASN A 53 -9.98 6.13 -1.64
CA ASN A 53 -9.17 6.82 -2.64
C ASN A 53 -9.75 8.20 -3.05
N HIS A 54 -11.03 8.45 -2.77
CA HIS A 54 -11.70 9.73 -2.99
C HIS A 54 -11.73 10.63 -1.76
N TRP A 55 -11.19 10.18 -0.64
CA TRP A 55 -11.19 10.96 0.59
C TRP A 55 -10.09 12.02 0.57
N LYS A 56 -10.26 13.06 1.40
CA LYS A 56 -9.18 14.01 1.69
C LYS A 56 -8.10 13.33 2.51
N ASP A 57 -6.91 13.92 2.50
CA ASP A 57 -5.82 13.45 3.37
C ASP A 57 -6.21 13.62 4.84
N ILE A 58 -5.78 12.65 5.65
CA ILE A 58 -6.05 12.59 7.09
C ILE A 58 -4.71 12.61 7.81
N ASP A 59 -4.54 13.61 8.66
CA ASP A 59 -3.36 13.71 9.51
C ASP A 59 -3.34 12.61 10.59
N GLY A 60 -2.14 12.22 11.00
CA GLY A 60 -1.95 11.25 12.08
C GLY A 60 -1.99 9.77 11.66
N LEU A 61 -2.12 9.50 10.36
CA LEU A 61 -1.98 8.16 9.80
C LEU A 61 -0.57 7.96 9.25
N ASP A 62 0.06 6.83 9.61
CA ASP A 62 1.45 6.55 9.23
C ASP A 62 1.70 5.04 9.16
N PHE A 63 2.35 4.61 8.08
CA PHE A 63 2.79 3.23 7.86
C PHE A 63 3.64 2.67 9.01
N PHE A 64 4.52 3.50 9.58
CA PHE A 64 5.45 3.08 10.62
C PHE A 64 4.82 3.01 12.01
N ASN A 65 3.67 3.64 12.21
CA ASN A 65 2.93 3.56 13.47
C ASN A 65 2.24 2.19 13.59
N LYS A 66 2.59 1.44 14.62
CA LYS A 66 2.08 0.08 14.85
C LYS A 66 0.74 0.03 15.58
N ASP A 67 0.26 1.16 16.09
CA ASP A 67 -1.02 1.26 16.81
C ASP A 67 -2.18 1.44 15.82
N LEU A 68 -2.69 0.32 15.30
CA LEU A 68 -3.82 0.32 14.38
C LEU A 68 -5.11 0.80 15.03
N ILE A 69 -5.28 0.59 16.35
CA ILE A 69 -6.52 0.95 17.06
C ILE A 69 -6.65 2.46 17.10
N SER A 70 -5.60 3.19 17.50
CA SER A 70 -5.60 4.65 17.52
C SER A 70 -5.80 5.23 16.13
N GLN A 71 -5.18 4.66 15.10
CA GLN A 71 -5.35 5.12 13.72
C GLN A 71 -6.76 4.82 13.19
N GLU A 72 -7.37 3.68 13.52
CA GLU A 72 -8.77 3.39 13.17
C GLU A 72 -9.73 4.37 13.86
N LYS A 73 -9.41 4.81 15.08
CA LYS A 73 -10.19 5.86 15.73
C LYS A 73 -10.13 7.18 14.94
N ILE A 74 -8.93 7.60 14.51
CA ILE A 74 -8.76 8.80 13.68
C ILE A 74 -9.59 8.68 12.39
N LEU A 75 -9.55 7.54 11.71
CA LEU A 75 -10.34 7.28 10.50
C LEU A 75 -11.84 7.42 10.76
N LYS A 76 -12.34 6.84 11.85
CA LYS A 76 -13.75 6.92 12.25
C LYS A 76 -14.18 8.33 12.67
N ASP A 77 -13.31 9.05 13.34
CA ASP A 77 -13.58 10.45 13.75
C ASP A 77 -13.73 11.38 12.53
N ASN A 78 -13.03 11.08 11.41
CA ASN A 78 -13.10 11.87 10.18
C ASN A 78 -14.24 11.46 9.23
N TYR A 79 -14.54 10.14 9.14
CA TYR A 79 -15.46 9.61 8.12
C TYR A 79 -16.59 8.73 8.67
N GLY A 80 -16.75 8.69 10.00
CA GLY A 80 -17.84 7.97 10.66
C GLY A 80 -17.68 6.44 10.56
N ASN A 81 -18.74 5.75 10.19
CA ASN A 81 -18.73 4.30 10.11
C ASN A 81 -18.01 3.83 8.84
N ILE A 82 -16.76 3.39 9.00
CA ILE A 82 -15.93 2.88 7.90
C ILE A 82 -16.11 1.38 7.74
N LYS A 83 -16.17 0.90 6.49
CA LYS A 83 -16.09 -0.51 6.16
C LYS A 83 -14.64 -0.89 5.88
N ILE A 84 -14.13 -1.91 6.57
CA ILE A 84 -12.81 -2.48 6.33
C ILE A 84 -12.99 -3.84 5.67
N VAL A 85 -12.18 -4.13 4.65
CA VAL A 85 -12.20 -5.38 3.88
C VAL A 85 -10.81 -5.98 3.86
N ASP A 86 -10.70 -7.24 4.25
CA ASP A 86 -9.46 -8.01 4.21
C ASP A 86 -9.26 -8.62 2.82
N ALA A 87 -8.05 -8.49 2.28
CA ALA A 87 -7.63 -9.19 1.06
C ALA A 87 -7.25 -10.64 1.39
N LEU A 88 -8.24 -11.52 1.46
CA LEU A 88 -8.02 -12.96 1.64
C LEU A 88 -7.73 -13.58 0.27
N LEU A 89 -6.54 -14.11 0.08
CA LEU A 89 -6.04 -14.54 -1.21
C LEU A 89 -5.41 -15.94 -1.12
N SER A 90 -5.67 -16.75 -2.11
CA SER A 90 -4.85 -17.95 -2.34
C SER A 90 -3.53 -17.59 -3.01
N ALA A 91 -2.50 -18.42 -2.85
CA ALA A 91 -1.24 -18.24 -3.56
C ALA A 91 -1.47 -18.12 -5.08
N GLY A 92 -0.85 -17.12 -5.70
CA GLY A 92 -1.02 -16.75 -7.11
C GLY A 92 -2.12 -15.72 -7.37
N GLN A 93 -3.00 -15.43 -6.44
CA GLN A 93 -3.99 -14.36 -6.58
C GLN A 93 -3.38 -12.98 -6.29
N VAL A 94 -4.05 -11.94 -6.81
CA VAL A 94 -3.57 -10.55 -6.74
C VAL A 94 -4.69 -9.64 -6.24
N SER A 95 -4.37 -8.72 -5.36
CA SER A 95 -5.19 -7.54 -5.08
C SER A 95 -4.58 -6.31 -5.73
N ILE A 96 -5.42 -5.45 -6.32
CA ILE A 96 -4.99 -4.21 -6.96
C ILE A 96 -5.70 -3.04 -6.29
N HIS A 97 -4.95 -1.99 -5.95
CA HIS A 97 -5.52 -0.80 -5.34
C HIS A 97 -4.83 0.48 -5.83
N SER A 98 -5.58 1.58 -5.84
CA SER A 98 -5.03 2.91 -6.09
C SER A 98 -4.06 3.31 -5.00
N SER A 99 -3.01 4.04 -5.34
CA SER A 99 -2.06 4.63 -4.39
C SER A 99 -2.72 5.51 -3.30
N HIS A 100 -3.93 5.98 -3.55
CA HIS A 100 -4.72 6.80 -2.64
C HIS A 100 -5.72 6.03 -1.76
N THR A 101 -5.79 4.71 -1.91
CA THR A 101 -6.63 3.88 -1.04
C THR A 101 -5.98 3.70 0.32
N TYR A 102 -6.68 4.08 1.40
CA TYR A 102 -6.21 3.78 2.76
C TYR A 102 -6.19 2.28 2.98
N HIS A 103 -5.03 1.81 3.42
CA HIS A 103 -4.82 0.40 3.71
C HIS A 103 -3.85 0.21 4.87
N SER A 104 -3.88 -0.98 5.45
CA SER A 104 -3.03 -1.39 6.57
C SER A 104 -2.81 -2.89 6.52
N SER A 105 -2.05 -3.43 7.46
CA SER A 105 -1.89 -4.87 7.62
C SER A 105 -1.61 -5.18 9.08
N GLY A 106 -2.42 -6.04 9.69
CA GLY A 106 -2.21 -6.52 11.06
C GLY A 106 -1.02 -7.47 11.18
N ALA A 107 -0.77 -7.91 12.40
CA ALA A 107 0.24 -8.93 12.70
C ALA A 107 -0.10 -10.27 12.03
N ASN A 108 0.93 -11.03 11.67
CA ASN A 108 0.77 -12.42 11.30
C ASN A 108 0.74 -13.26 12.58
N LEU A 109 -0.41 -13.88 12.89
CA LEU A 109 -0.61 -14.73 14.06
C LEU A 109 -0.46 -16.22 13.74
N ASP A 110 -0.33 -16.57 12.45
CA ASP A 110 -0.12 -17.95 12.00
C ASP A 110 1.32 -18.40 12.24
N GLU A 111 1.52 -19.71 12.37
CA GLU A 111 2.84 -20.31 12.52
C GLU A 111 3.67 -20.18 11.23
N THR A 112 3.02 -20.11 10.09
CA THR A 112 3.68 -19.99 8.79
C THR A 112 3.84 -18.54 8.37
N PRO A 113 4.95 -18.16 7.74
CA PRO A 113 5.11 -16.81 7.22
C PRO A 113 4.11 -16.51 6.09
N ARG A 114 3.55 -15.29 6.08
CA ARG A 114 2.87 -14.76 4.91
C ARG A 114 3.89 -14.14 3.96
N VAL A 115 3.88 -14.57 2.72
CA VAL A 115 4.79 -14.09 1.68
C VAL A 115 3.98 -13.43 0.56
N GLY A 116 4.37 -12.24 0.16
CA GLY A 116 3.78 -11.52 -0.97
C GLY A 116 4.83 -10.71 -1.70
N MET A 117 4.56 -10.43 -2.96
CA MET A 117 5.33 -9.53 -3.80
C MET A 117 4.47 -8.30 -4.09
N VAL A 118 5.09 -7.14 -4.02
CA VAL A 118 4.45 -5.86 -4.31
C VAL A 118 5.05 -5.30 -5.59
N VAL A 119 4.19 -4.89 -6.51
CA VAL A 119 4.58 -4.17 -7.73
C VAL A 119 3.82 -2.87 -7.80
N HIS A 120 4.55 -1.76 -7.90
CA HIS A 120 3.98 -0.44 -8.06
C HIS A 120 3.97 -0.07 -9.54
N PHE A 121 2.87 0.46 -10.00
CA PHE A 121 2.67 0.86 -11.39
C PHE A 121 2.45 2.36 -11.50
N CYS A 122 3.04 2.93 -12.54
CA CYS A 122 2.88 4.31 -12.94
C CYS A 122 2.38 4.32 -14.40
N THR A 123 1.36 5.10 -14.67
CA THR A 123 0.88 5.33 -16.04
C THR A 123 1.31 6.72 -16.54
N ASP A 124 1.03 7.01 -17.80
CA ASP A 124 1.23 8.32 -18.43
C ASP A 124 0.47 9.49 -17.74
N ARG A 125 -0.54 9.17 -16.92
CA ARG A 125 -1.29 10.15 -16.13
C ARG A 125 -0.58 10.59 -14.86
N ALA A 126 0.44 9.85 -14.41
CA ALA A 126 1.15 10.15 -13.19
C ALA A 126 2.06 11.38 -13.37
N ILE A 127 1.81 12.41 -12.60
CA ILE A 127 2.59 13.65 -12.63
C ILE A 127 3.72 13.56 -11.62
N ARG A 128 4.96 13.61 -12.07
CA ARG A 128 6.14 13.58 -11.20
C ARG A 128 6.32 14.91 -10.48
N GLN A 129 6.58 14.84 -9.18
CA GLN A 129 7.01 16.01 -8.41
C GLN A 129 8.49 16.33 -8.71
N ARG A 130 8.84 17.61 -8.71
CA ARG A 130 10.25 18.01 -8.61
C ARG A 130 10.70 17.73 -7.18
N VAL A 131 11.58 16.76 -7.02
CA VAL A 131 12.14 16.40 -5.72
C VAL A 131 13.63 16.71 -5.73
N THR A 132 14.11 17.33 -4.67
CA THR A 132 15.53 17.57 -4.43
C THR A 132 16.04 16.65 -3.31
N GLY A 133 17.30 16.26 -3.35
CA GLY A 133 17.91 15.41 -2.34
C GLY A 133 17.79 13.91 -2.62
N SER A 134 17.75 13.08 -1.57
CA SER A 134 17.80 11.62 -1.67
C SER A 134 16.67 10.98 -2.50
N ASN A 135 15.55 11.66 -2.64
CA ASN A 135 14.44 11.17 -3.46
C ASN A 135 14.64 11.38 -4.96
N SER A 136 15.65 12.17 -5.38
CA SER A 136 15.99 12.33 -6.80
C SER A 136 16.48 11.03 -7.42
N THR A 137 17.23 10.21 -6.68
CA THR A 137 17.72 8.91 -7.13
C THR A 137 16.58 7.96 -7.49
N TYR A 138 15.48 7.97 -6.73
CA TYR A 138 14.31 7.16 -7.04
C TYR A 138 13.65 7.59 -8.36
N LEU A 139 13.54 8.90 -8.61
CA LEU A 139 13.00 9.40 -9.88
C LEU A 139 13.89 9.07 -11.08
N ASP A 140 15.21 9.04 -10.89
CA ASP A 140 16.14 8.64 -11.95
C ASP A 140 16.01 7.14 -12.27
N GLN A 141 15.79 6.30 -11.26
CA GLN A 141 15.53 4.86 -11.45
C GLN A 141 14.24 4.60 -12.25
N LEU A 142 13.24 5.46 -12.17
CA LEU A 142 12.02 5.35 -12.98
C LEU A 142 12.26 5.57 -14.48
N LYS A 143 13.39 6.15 -14.88
CA LYS A 143 13.79 6.34 -16.28
C LYS A 143 14.63 5.17 -16.81
N ASP A 144 15.10 4.31 -15.94
CA ASP A 144 15.92 3.15 -16.30
C ASP A 144 15.01 1.94 -16.57
N ALA A 145 14.84 1.59 -17.84
CA ALA A 145 14.00 0.48 -18.26
C ALA A 145 14.46 -0.89 -17.71
N SER A 146 15.71 -1.01 -17.24
CA SER A 146 16.18 -2.24 -16.57
C SER A 146 15.65 -2.37 -15.14
N ILE A 147 15.27 -1.25 -14.52
CA ILE A 147 14.72 -1.16 -13.16
C ILE A 147 13.20 -1.00 -13.21
N SER A 148 12.73 -0.11 -14.10
CA SER A 148 11.33 0.24 -14.27
C SER A 148 10.89 0.04 -15.73
N PRO A 149 10.71 -1.21 -16.17
CA PRO A 149 10.41 -1.51 -17.55
C PRO A 149 9.01 -1.04 -17.96
N PHE A 150 8.88 -0.62 -19.22
CA PHE A 150 7.57 -0.41 -19.83
C PHE A 150 6.90 -1.76 -20.06
N ILE A 151 5.67 -1.90 -19.56
CA ILE A 151 4.88 -3.13 -19.72
C ILE A 151 3.95 -3.00 -20.92
N PHE A 152 3.46 -1.77 -21.16
CA PHE A 152 2.53 -1.46 -22.26
C PHE A 152 2.62 0.02 -22.62
N GLY A 153 2.46 0.33 -23.90
CA GLY A 153 2.58 1.70 -24.41
C GLY A 153 3.94 1.96 -25.09
N GLY A 154 4.09 3.11 -25.72
CA GLY A 154 5.33 3.52 -26.34
C GLY A 154 6.32 4.13 -25.37
N ASP A 155 7.47 4.53 -25.89
CA ASP A 155 8.46 5.34 -25.18
C ASP A 155 7.80 6.58 -24.55
N PRO A 156 8.17 6.96 -23.34
CA PRO A 156 7.61 8.12 -22.65
C PRO A 156 8.03 9.44 -23.32
#